data_f0536664a94e1487e8ca7860fb0f1cef
#
_entry.id   f0536664a94e1487e8ca7860fb0f1cef
#
_cell.length_a   1.000
_cell.length_b   1.000
_cell.length_c   1.000
_cell.angle_alpha   90.00
_cell.angle_beta   90.00
_cell.angle_gamma   90.00
#
_symmetry.space_group_name_H-M   'P 1'
#
loop_
_entity.id
_entity.type
_entity.pdbx_description
1 polymer ?
#
loop_
_entity_poly.entity_id
_entity_poly.type
_entity_poly.pdbx_seq_one_letter_code
_entity_poly.pdbx_strand_id
1 'polypeptide(L)'
;MKLRTLALLTTALLPALAQAEPAQVSKQQCLNYLKDGFQIVIHVSACEPAAAQDERYKNAFNAAQQQFEQANCERLLNEAEVRTFLDSQTAGKSQQQYCASIKTPVQRSLQRYNSGRR
;
A
#
# COMPACT_ATOMS: atom_id res chain seq x y z
N MET A 1 -18.15 44.70 24.24
CA MET A 1 -17.13 44.03 25.02
C MET A 1 -17.08 42.55 24.80
N LYS A 2 -18.16 41.88 25.06
CA LYS A 2 -18.21 40.46 24.95
C LYS A 2 -18.06 39.95 23.56
N LEU A 3 -18.35 40.79 22.61
CA LEU A 3 -18.28 40.40 21.21
C LEU A 3 -16.88 39.95 20.80
N ARG A 4 -15.90 40.57 21.39
CA ARG A 4 -14.54 40.26 21.03
C ARG A 4 -14.18 38.83 21.38
N THR A 5 -14.71 38.37 22.48
CA THR A 5 -14.45 37.01 22.90
C THR A 5 -14.99 35.98 21.90
N LEU A 6 -16.16 36.28 21.37
CA LEU A 6 -16.78 35.37 20.41
C LEU A 6 -15.95 35.26 19.17
N ALA A 7 -15.38 36.37 18.72
CA ALA A 7 -14.57 36.36 17.53
C ALA A 7 -13.36 35.44 17.70
N LEU A 8 -12.80 35.46 18.89
CA LEU A 8 -11.64 34.64 19.14
C LEU A 8 -11.96 33.16 19.06
N LEU A 9 -13.11 32.80 19.58
CA LEU A 9 -13.54 31.39 19.54
C LEU A 9 -13.72 30.91 18.10
N THR A 10 -14.30 31.77 17.29
CA THR A 10 -14.51 31.42 15.90
C THR A 10 -13.18 31.18 15.21
N THR A 11 -12.22 32.03 15.49
CA THR A 11 -10.91 31.89 14.88
C THR A 11 -10.26 30.55 15.24
N ALA A 12 -10.45 30.13 16.48
CA ALA A 12 -9.84 28.89 16.92
C ALA A 12 -10.37 27.67 16.16
N LEU A 13 -11.63 27.73 15.79
CA LEU A 13 -12.23 26.61 15.07
C LEU A 13 -11.68 26.45 13.64
N LEU A 14 -11.36 27.55 13.00
CA LEU A 14 -10.87 27.51 11.63
C LEU A 14 -9.60 26.68 11.48
N PRO A 15 -8.60 26.85 12.33
CA PRO A 15 -7.41 26.02 12.22
C PRO A 15 -7.71 24.53 12.33
N ALA A 16 -8.63 24.18 13.20
CA ALA A 16 -9.00 22.79 13.38
C ALA A 16 -9.59 22.20 12.10
N LEU A 17 -10.41 22.98 11.41
CA LEU A 17 -11.01 22.52 10.17
C LEU A 17 -9.96 22.35 9.09
N ALA A 18 -8.99 23.25 9.05
CA ALA A 18 -7.93 23.15 8.06
C ALA A 18 -7.14 21.86 8.25
N GLN A 19 -7.00 21.44 9.48
CA GLN A 19 -6.27 20.21 9.78
C GLN A 19 -7.05 18.96 9.44
N ALA A 20 -8.32 19.10 9.16
CA ALA A 20 -9.16 17.98 8.79
C ALA A 20 -9.02 17.60 7.33
N GLU A 21 -8.11 18.19 6.59
CA GLU A 21 -7.88 17.81 5.21
C GLU A 21 -7.47 16.35 5.13
N PRO A 22 -7.80 15.70 4.00
CA PRO A 22 -7.47 14.29 3.83
C PRO A 22 -5.99 14.07 4.06
N ALA A 23 -5.68 13.05 4.82
CA ALA A 23 -4.30 12.69 5.07
C ALA A 23 -3.66 12.24 3.77
N GLN A 24 -2.44 12.69 3.53
CA GLN A 24 -1.69 12.24 2.39
C GLN A 24 -1.10 10.88 2.69
N VAL A 25 -1.06 10.05 1.66
CA VAL A 25 -0.46 8.73 1.78
C VAL A 25 1.05 8.91 1.95
N SER A 26 1.61 8.21 2.91
CA SER A 26 3.04 8.31 3.19
C SER A 26 3.83 7.45 2.21
N LYS A 27 5.14 7.73 2.13
CA LYS A 27 6.03 6.87 1.35
C LYS A 27 5.96 5.43 1.83
N GLN A 28 5.86 5.23 3.15
CA GLN A 28 5.80 3.88 3.70
C GLN A 28 4.58 3.13 3.19
N GLN A 29 3.44 3.80 3.10
CA GLN A 29 2.24 3.16 2.59
C GLN A 29 2.38 2.82 1.11
N CYS A 30 3.02 3.70 0.35
CA CYS A 30 3.30 3.41 -1.05
C CYS A 30 4.21 2.20 -1.20
N LEU A 31 5.22 2.09 -0.34
CA LEU A 31 6.08 0.92 -0.35
C LEU A 31 5.33 -0.34 0.04
N ASN A 32 4.34 -0.23 0.91
CA ASN A 32 3.52 -1.38 1.28
C ASN A 32 2.68 -1.87 0.10
N TYR A 33 2.07 -0.97 -0.66
CA TYR A 33 1.32 -1.38 -1.85
C TYR A 33 2.25 -2.06 -2.85
N LEU A 34 3.44 -1.50 -3.03
CA LEU A 34 4.42 -2.05 -3.93
C LEU A 34 4.85 -3.45 -3.48
N LYS A 35 5.09 -3.60 -2.18
CA LYS A 35 5.49 -4.88 -1.62
C LYS A 35 4.40 -5.92 -1.82
N ASP A 36 3.14 -5.55 -1.57
CA ASP A 36 2.04 -6.49 -1.72
C ASP A 36 1.95 -7.00 -3.16
N GLY A 37 2.04 -6.10 -4.12
CA GLY A 37 2.00 -6.48 -5.52
C GLY A 37 3.19 -7.36 -5.90
N PHE A 38 4.37 -6.99 -5.44
CA PHE A 38 5.58 -7.74 -5.73
C PHE A 38 5.50 -9.16 -5.18
N GLN A 39 5.04 -9.30 -3.95
CA GLN A 39 4.92 -10.62 -3.33
C GLN A 39 3.93 -11.50 -4.08
N ILE A 40 2.82 -10.93 -4.51
CA ILE A 40 1.81 -11.69 -5.26
C ILE A 40 2.40 -12.17 -6.57
N VAL A 41 3.12 -11.31 -7.29
CA VAL A 41 3.71 -11.67 -8.56
C VAL A 41 4.74 -12.79 -8.38
N ILE A 42 5.61 -12.68 -7.40
CA ILE A 42 6.62 -13.72 -7.16
C ILE A 42 5.94 -15.02 -6.74
N HIS A 43 4.90 -14.93 -5.93
CA HIS A 43 4.21 -16.11 -5.48
C HIS A 43 3.65 -16.92 -6.66
N VAL A 44 2.97 -16.25 -7.59
CA VAL A 44 2.36 -16.97 -8.72
C VAL A 44 3.37 -17.32 -9.81
N SER A 45 4.49 -16.61 -9.89
CA SER A 45 5.45 -16.90 -10.96
C SER A 45 6.54 -17.87 -10.53
N ALA A 46 6.90 -17.89 -9.26
CA ALA A 46 8.03 -18.68 -8.81
C ALA A 46 7.72 -19.65 -7.68
N CYS A 47 6.70 -19.35 -6.86
CA CYS A 47 6.43 -20.19 -5.68
C CYS A 47 5.34 -21.22 -5.93
N GLU A 48 4.23 -20.79 -6.50
CA GLU A 48 3.10 -21.66 -6.81
C GLU A 48 2.51 -21.28 -8.16
N PRO A 49 3.15 -21.73 -9.24
CA PRO A 49 2.66 -21.35 -10.58
C PRO A 49 1.20 -21.73 -10.82
N ALA A 50 0.69 -22.77 -10.19
CA ALA A 50 -0.71 -23.17 -10.34
C ALA A 50 -1.65 -22.07 -9.82
N ALA A 51 -1.19 -21.22 -8.93
CA ALA A 51 -2.01 -20.14 -8.39
C ALA A 51 -2.37 -19.11 -9.46
N ALA A 52 -1.64 -19.07 -10.57
CA ALA A 52 -1.95 -18.15 -11.65
C ALA A 52 -3.35 -18.39 -12.23
N GLN A 53 -3.91 -19.56 -12.03
CA GLN A 53 -5.26 -19.88 -12.49
C GLN A 53 -6.34 -19.37 -11.56
N ASP A 54 -5.95 -18.93 -10.37
CA ASP A 54 -6.91 -18.42 -9.36
C ASP A 54 -7.02 -16.92 -9.51
N GLU A 55 -8.19 -16.46 -9.93
CA GLU A 55 -8.40 -15.04 -10.19
C GLU A 55 -8.24 -14.15 -8.98
N ARG A 56 -8.31 -14.70 -7.79
CA ARG A 56 -8.13 -13.88 -6.60
C ARG A 56 -6.74 -13.24 -6.56
N TYR A 57 -5.73 -13.91 -7.07
CA TYR A 57 -4.38 -13.35 -7.12
C TYR A 57 -4.29 -12.20 -8.10
N LYS A 58 -4.88 -12.38 -9.28
CA LYS A 58 -4.91 -11.32 -10.28
C LYS A 58 -5.68 -10.11 -9.76
N ASN A 59 -6.82 -10.36 -9.14
CA ASN A 59 -7.63 -9.27 -8.59
C ASN A 59 -6.88 -8.53 -7.49
N ALA A 60 -6.20 -9.26 -6.61
CA ALA A 60 -5.45 -8.63 -5.54
C ALA A 60 -4.29 -7.80 -6.09
N PHE A 61 -3.58 -8.32 -7.08
CA PHE A 61 -2.49 -7.56 -7.70
C PHE A 61 -3.02 -6.28 -8.33
N ASN A 62 -4.10 -6.39 -9.09
CA ASN A 62 -4.68 -5.21 -9.73
C ASN A 62 -5.15 -4.18 -8.72
N ALA A 63 -5.72 -4.64 -7.60
CA ALA A 63 -6.17 -3.72 -6.57
C ALA A 63 -5.01 -3.02 -5.90
N ALA A 64 -3.93 -3.73 -5.61
CA ALA A 64 -2.75 -3.11 -5.01
C ALA A 64 -2.16 -2.08 -5.96
N GLN A 65 -2.08 -2.40 -7.25
CA GLN A 65 -1.57 -1.48 -8.25
C GLN A 65 -2.47 -0.26 -8.36
N GLN A 66 -3.77 -0.46 -8.34
CA GLN A 66 -4.72 0.63 -8.41
C GLN A 66 -4.59 1.57 -7.22
N GLN A 67 -4.42 1.03 -6.03
CA GLN A 67 -4.21 1.87 -4.86
C GLN A 67 -2.90 2.65 -4.94
N PHE A 68 -1.86 2.02 -5.47
CA PHE A 68 -0.59 2.69 -5.68
C PHE A 68 -0.77 3.89 -6.62
N GLU A 69 -1.51 3.70 -7.70
CA GLU A 69 -1.75 4.76 -8.65
C GLU A 69 -2.64 5.87 -8.08
N GLN A 70 -3.71 5.49 -7.40
CA GLN A 70 -4.65 6.46 -6.84
C GLN A 70 -4.00 7.32 -5.77
N ALA A 71 -3.03 6.77 -5.07
CA ALA A 71 -2.32 7.50 -4.02
C ALA A 71 -1.18 8.35 -4.58
N ASN A 72 -1.01 8.39 -5.90
CA ASN A 72 0.07 9.14 -6.55
C ASN A 72 1.44 8.70 -6.08
N CYS A 73 1.60 7.42 -5.83
CA CYS A 73 2.85 6.89 -5.31
C CYS A 73 4.04 7.11 -6.25
N GLU A 74 3.77 7.21 -7.54
CA GLU A 74 4.83 7.48 -8.51
C GLU A 74 5.50 8.83 -8.26
N ARG A 75 4.77 9.77 -7.68
CA ARG A 75 5.34 11.07 -7.35
C ARG A 75 6.07 11.05 -6.02
N LEU A 76 5.66 10.15 -5.12
CA LEU A 76 6.26 10.08 -3.80
C LEU A 76 7.54 9.26 -3.77
N LEU A 77 7.68 8.32 -4.70
CA LEU A 77 8.82 7.43 -4.76
C LEU A 77 9.58 7.65 -6.05
N ASN A 78 10.91 7.71 -5.97
CA ASN A 78 11.69 7.75 -7.19
C ASN A 78 12.11 6.32 -7.57
N GLU A 79 12.61 6.19 -8.80
CA GLU A 79 12.94 4.89 -9.34
C GLU A 79 14.01 4.18 -8.52
N ALA A 80 14.99 4.92 -8.03
CA ALA A 80 16.06 4.32 -7.24
C ALA A 80 15.53 3.78 -5.92
N GLU A 81 14.60 4.50 -5.28
CA GLU A 81 13.99 4.03 -4.05
C GLU A 81 13.21 2.75 -4.28
N VAL A 82 12.48 2.69 -5.37
CA VAL A 82 11.69 1.50 -5.70
C VAL A 82 12.60 0.31 -5.91
N ARG A 83 13.65 0.51 -6.70
CA ARG A 83 14.59 -0.57 -6.99
C ARG A 83 15.26 -1.08 -5.73
N THR A 84 15.75 -0.16 -4.90
CA THR A 84 16.42 -0.54 -3.66
C THR A 84 15.47 -1.32 -2.76
N PHE A 85 14.23 -0.86 -2.67
CA PHE A 85 13.25 -1.51 -1.83
C PHE A 85 12.95 -2.94 -2.32
N LEU A 86 12.73 -3.10 -3.63
CA LEU A 86 12.42 -4.42 -4.18
C LEU A 86 13.60 -5.37 -4.02
N ASP A 87 14.82 -4.88 -4.23
CA ASP A 87 16.01 -5.70 -4.03
C ASP A 87 16.11 -6.16 -2.60
N SER A 88 15.75 -5.31 -1.64
CA SER A 88 15.83 -5.66 -0.24
C SER A 88 14.87 -6.77 0.15
N GLN A 89 13.79 -6.96 -0.61
CA GLN A 89 12.79 -7.97 -0.29
C GLN A 89 13.35 -9.39 -0.41
N THR A 90 14.26 -9.59 -1.33
CA THR A 90 14.82 -10.93 -1.58
C THR A 90 16.28 -11.06 -1.14
N ALA A 91 16.89 -9.98 -0.68
CA ALA A 91 18.32 -9.99 -0.34
C ALA A 91 18.62 -11.04 0.73
N GLY A 92 19.66 -11.84 0.48
CA GLY A 92 20.09 -12.84 1.44
C GLY A 92 19.20 -14.05 1.56
N LYS A 93 18.22 -14.21 0.68
CA LYS A 93 17.30 -15.34 0.73
C LYS A 93 17.38 -16.16 -0.55
N SER A 94 17.31 -17.48 -0.40
CA SER A 94 17.11 -18.34 -1.56
C SER A 94 15.65 -18.19 -2.00
N GLN A 95 15.34 -18.67 -3.21
CA GLN A 95 13.96 -18.66 -3.68
C GLN A 95 13.06 -19.40 -2.73
N GLN A 96 13.50 -20.57 -2.24
CA GLN A 96 12.70 -21.35 -1.33
C GLN A 96 12.44 -20.60 -0.02
N GLN A 97 13.46 -19.94 0.52
CA GLN A 97 13.29 -19.17 1.75
C GLN A 97 12.34 -18.02 1.54
N TYR A 98 12.47 -17.32 0.43
CA TYR A 98 11.61 -16.20 0.15
C TYR A 98 10.16 -16.66 -0.02
N CYS A 99 9.95 -17.73 -0.78
CA CYS A 99 8.61 -18.27 -0.98
C CYS A 99 7.95 -18.64 0.34
N ALA A 100 8.71 -19.26 1.24
CA ALA A 100 8.18 -19.60 2.56
C ALA A 100 7.82 -18.35 3.36
N SER A 101 8.63 -17.30 3.23
CA SER A 101 8.42 -16.08 4.00
C SER A 101 7.21 -15.28 3.53
N ILE A 102 6.83 -15.38 2.25
CA ILE A 102 5.72 -14.58 1.73
C ILE A 102 4.40 -15.33 1.72
N LYS A 103 4.38 -16.59 2.07
CA LYS A 103 3.16 -17.39 2.01
C LYS A 103 2.02 -16.76 2.79
N THR A 104 2.25 -16.45 4.06
CA THR A 104 1.22 -15.84 4.89
C THR A 104 0.92 -14.40 4.49
N PRO A 105 1.92 -13.54 4.24
CA PRO A 105 1.63 -12.20 3.73
C PRO A 105 0.78 -12.18 2.47
N VAL A 106 1.04 -13.11 1.53
CA VAL A 106 0.25 -13.18 0.31
C VAL A 106 -1.20 -13.54 0.62
N GLN A 107 -1.43 -14.50 1.52
CA GLN A 107 -2.79 -14.86 1.89
C GLN A 107 -3.52 -13.68 2.53
N ARG A 108 -2.83 -12.90 3.36
CA ARG A 108 -3.43 -11.70 3.94
C ARG A 108 -3.78 -10.68 2.87
N SER A 109 -2.91 -10.53 1.88
CA SER A 109 -3.18 -9.60 0.78
C SER A 109 -4.41 -10.04 0.00
N LEU A 110 -4.54 -11.34 -0.26
CA LEU A 110 -5.73 -11.84 -0.95
C LEU A 110 -6.99 -11.49 -0.19
N GLN A 111 -6.98 -11.66 1.12
CA GLN A 111 -8.14 -11.34 1.93
C GLN A 111 -8.42 -9.84 1.90
N ARG A 112 -7.39 -9.03 2.08
CA ARG A 112 -7.55 -7.58 2.17
C ARG A 112 -8.05 -6.99 0.85
N TYR A 113 -7.44 -7.38 -0.24
CA TYR A 113 -7.74 -6.76 -1.53
C TYR A 113 -8.97 -7.34 -2.20
N ASN A 114 -9.42 -8.51 -1.78
CA ASN A 114 -10.64 -9.09 -2.34
C ASN A 114 -11.87 -8.87 -1.46
N SER A 115 -11.71 -8.49 -0.21
CA SER A 115 -12.82 -8.39 0.72
C SER A 115 -13.84 -7.31 0.35
N GLY A 116 -13.41 -6.27 -0.36
CA GLY A 116 -14.30 -5.21 -0.77
C GLY A 116 -15.02 -5.46 -2.09
N ARG A 117 -14.78 -6.59 -2.70
CA ARG A 117 -15.37 -6.91 -4.00
C ARG A 117 -16.65 -7.71 -3.80
N ARG A 118 -17.71 -7.21 -4.35
CA ARG A 118 -19.02 -7.84 -4.18
C ARG A 118 -19.72 -7.99 -5.50
#